data_00e91292509d3eb1640a07654bee747a
#
_entry.id   00e91292509d3eb1640a07654bee747a
#
_cell.length_a   1.000
_cell.length_b   1.000
_cell.length_c   1.000
_cell.angle_alpha   90.00
_cell.angle_beta   90.00
_cell.angle_gamma   90.00
#
_symmetry.space_group_name_H-M   'P 1'
#
loop_
_entity.id
_entity.type
_entity.pdbx_description
1 polymer ?
#
loop_
_entity_poly.entity_id
_entity_poly.type
_entity_poly.pdbx_seq_one_letter_code
_entity_poly.pdbx_strand_id
1 'polypeptide(L)'
;MTPEQIESEFSQVVDLSFDTYKDFNITDYRCVLSLRDPADKVKYHDDDEMWNTAENALRKVLDDLGIDYTEEIGEAAFYGPKLDVNVKPAIGNEYTLSTCQLDFCLPEKFNLTYIDKDGTKKTPVVLHRAILGSLDRFMAYILEETKGNLPLWLAPVQARIIPVKNEDEELNAYSHELLNYLDENDIRVEIDERAEKLGYRVRAAQVEKVPYLIILGKNEVKDGTVSYRLHGEQATTTVPKEEFLAMLKDEIATKKINPAALK
;
A
#
# COMPACT_ATOMS: atom_id res chain seq x y z
N MET A 1 -5.52 -5.21 25.11
CA MET A 1 -6.57 -6.25 25.00
C MET A 1 -6.50 -7.21 26.18
N THR A 2 -7.56 -7.99 26.42
CA THR A 2 -7.52 -9.10 27.38
C THR A 2 -6.92 -10.35 26.74
N PRO A 3 -6.46 -11.34 27.53
CA PRO A 3 -5.94 -12.60 26.97
C PRO A 3 -6.95 -13.33 26.06
N GLU A 4 -8.24 -13.27 26.35
CA GLU A 4 -9.30 -13.92 25.56
C GLU A 4 -9.50 -13.25 24.19
N GLN A 5 -9.01 -12.03 24.02
CA GLN A 5 -9.11 -11.28 22.76
C GLN A 5 -7.92 -11.53 21.82
N ILE A 6 -6.87 -12.22 22.26
CA ILE A 6 -5.64 -12.41 21.47
C ILE A 6 -5.96 -12.97 20.07
N GLU A 7 -6.70 -14.08 20.00
CA GLU A 7 -7.02 -14.72 18.73
C GLU A 7 -7.76 -13.77 17.78
N SER A 8 -8.81 -13.10 18.28
CA SER A 8 -9.62 -12.20 17.43
C SER A 8 -8.88 -10.96 16.98
N GLU A 9 -8.09 -10.33 17.84
CA GLU A 9 -7.33 -9.13 17.49
C GLU A 9 -6.15 -9.45 16.57
N PHE A 10 -5.47 -10.58 16.80
CA PHE A 10 -4.40 -11.05 15.94
C PHE A 10 -4.92 -11.41 14.54
N SER A 11 -6.05 -12.12 14.43
CA SER A 11 -6.70 -12.43 13.15
C SER A 11 -6.99 -11.16 12.36
N GLN A 12 -7.57 -10.13 13.01
CA GLN A 12 -7.87 -8.86 12.32
C GLN A 12 -6.61 -8.15 11.79
N VAL A 13 -5.48 -8.23 12.52
CA VAL A 13 -4.21 -7.66 12.05
C VAL A 13 -3.66 -8.43 10.86
N VAL A 14 -3.77 -9.75 10.87
CA VAL A 14 -3.36 -10.62 9.78
C VAL A 14 -4.20 -10.33 8.54
N ASP A 15 -5.53 -10.30 8.66
CA ASP A 15 -6.45 -9.96 7.58
C ASP A 15 -6.14 -8.59 6.98
N LEU A 16 -5.96 -7.57 7.83
CA LEU A 16 -5.58 -6.23 7.39
C LEU A 16 -4.26 -6.22 6.61
N SER A 17 -3.28 -7.01 7.03
CA SER A 17 -1.99 -7.11 6.34
C SER A 17 -2.16 -7.69 4.95
N PHE A 18 -2.88 -8.80 4.81
CA PHE A 18 -3.06 -9.45 3.53
C PHE A 18 -4.02 -8.70 2.60
N ASP A 19 -5.05 -8.05 3.12
CA ASP A 19 -5.89 -7.17 2.30
C ASP A 19 -5.08 -5.97 1.77
N THR A 20 -4.21 -5.40 2.61
CA THR A 20 -3.26 -4.37 2.15
C THR A 20 -2.32 -4.91 1.08
N TYR A 21 -1.80 -6.12 1.22
CA TYR A 21 -0.94 -6.74 0.21
C TYR A 21 -1.64 -6.94 -1.13
N LYS A 22 -2.92 -7.32 -1.11
CA LYS A 22 -3.74 -7.39 -2.34
C LYS A 22 -3.85 -6.02 -3.02
N ASP A 23 -4.10 -4.95 -2.24
CA ASP A 23 -4.18 -3.59 -2.75
C ASP A 23 -2.92 -3.14 -3.49
N PHE A 24 -1.75 -3.58 -3.02
CA PHE A 24 -0.44 -3.26 -3.60
C PHE A 24 0.10 -4.34 -4.55
N ASN A 25 -0.67 -5.44 -4.78
CA ASN A 25 -0.24 -6.59 -5.57
C ASN A 25 1.08 -7.21 -5.07
N ILE A 26 1.26 -7.26 -3.76
CA ILE A 26 2.39 -7.94 -3.13
C ILE A 26 2.07 -9.43 -3.06
N THR A 27 2.72 -10.23 -3.89
CA THR A 27 2.42 -11.68 -4.04
C THR A 27 3.57 -12.59 -3.65
N ASP A 28 4.80 -12.07 -3.64
CA ASP A 28 6.00 -12.85 -3.28
C ASP A 28 6.40 -12.51 -1.83
N TYR A 29 5.86 -13.27 -0.90
CA TYR A 29 6.14 -13.13 0.52
C TYR A 29 6.18 -14.47 1.25
N ARG A 30 6.84 -14.50 2.41
CA ARG A 30 6.93 -15.65 3.30
C ARG A 30 6.52 -15.25 4.72
N CYS A 31 5.66 -16.03 5.35
CA CYS A 31 5.29 -15.86 6.74
C CYS A 31 6.21 -16.65 7.65
N VAL A 32 6.68 -16.02 8.73
CA VAL A 32 7.56 -16.60 9.73
C VAL A 32 6.97 -16.38 11.11
N LEU A 33 6.64 -17.46 11.80
CA LEU A 33 6.25 -17.43 13.19
C LEU A 33 7.49 -17.63 14.06
N SER A 34 7.95 -16.54 14.68
CA SER A 34 9.12 -16.57 15.55
C SER A 34 8.70 -16.89 16.98
N LEU A 35 9.28 -17.98 17.51
CA LEU A 35 8.98 -18.56 18.81
C LEU A 35 10.17 -18.41 19.74
N ARG A 36 9.94 -18.51 21.06
CA ARG A 36 11.03 -18.54 22.02
C ARG A 36 11.82 -19.87 21.92
N ASP A 37 13.07 -19.84 22.36
CA ASP A 37 13.77 -21.05 22.78
C ASP A 37 13.50 -21.29 24.29
N PRO A 38 12.75 -22.33 24.67
CA PRO A 38 12.46 -22.61 26.09
C PRO A 38 13.70 -22.86 26.94
N ALA A 39 14.84 -23.18 26.32
CA ALA A 39 16.11 -23.41 27.03
C ALA A 39 16.83 -22.08 27.37
N ASP A 40 16.54 -21.00 26.66
CA ASP A 40 17.15 -19.71 26.90
C ASP A 40 16.34 -18.90 27.94
N LYS A 41 16.62 -19.11 29.21
CA LYS A 41 15.97 -18.41 30.33
C LYS A 41 16.53 -17.01 30.60
N VAL A 42 17.53 -16.57 29.83
CA VAL A 42 18.12 -15.23 29.98
C VAL A 42 17.50 -14.24 29.01
N LYS A 43 17.26 -14.65 27.78
CA LYS A 43 16.72 -13.78 26.72
C LYS A 43 15.23 -13.49 26.93
N TYR A 44 14.44 -14.48 27.33
CA TYR A 44 12.98 -14.41 27.31
C TYR A 44 12.39 -14.08 28.67
N HIS A 45 11.27 -13.38 28.68
CA HIS A 45 10.47 -13.13 29.90
C HIS A 45 10.07 -14.45 30.56
N ASP A 46 10.23 -14.54 31.87
CA ASP A 46 10.02 -15.77 32.64
C ASP A 46 8.53 -15.96 33.00
N ASP A 47 7.75 -16.40 32.02
CA ASP A 47 6.33 -16.79 32.16
C ASP A 47 6.00 -17.88 31.13
N ASP A 48 6.32 -19.13 31.50
CA ASP A 48 6.14 -20.28 30.60
C ASP A 48 4.67 -20.51 30.21
N GLU A 49 3.71 -20.23 31.11
CA GLU A 49 2.28 -20.41 30.82
C GLU A 49 1.79 -19.40 29.77
N MET A 50 2.15 -18.13 29.91
CA MET A 50 1.77 -17.10 28.98
C MET A 50 2.43 -17.32 27.60
N TRP A 51 3.71 -17.71 27.56
CA TRP A 51 4.38 -18.08 26.31
C TRP A 51 3.64 -19.19 25.57
N ASN A 52 3.32 -20.29 26.25
CA ASN A 52 2.62 -21.41 25.65
C ASN A 52 1.23 -21.00 25.15
N THR A 53 0.51 -20.19 25.93
CA THR A 53 -0.79 -19.66 25.54
C THR A 53 -0.68 -18.78 24.30
N ALA A 54 0.26 -17.84 24.29
CA ALA A 54 0.46 -16.90 23.18
C ALA A 54 0.90 -17.62 21.89
N GLU A 55 1.91 -18.49 21.97
CA GLU A 55 2.40 -19.25 20.80
C GLU A 55 1.31 -20.13 20.19
N ASN A 56 0.53 -20.83 21.04
CA ASN A 56 -0.57 -21.67 20.56
C ASN A 56 -1.73 -20.84 19.96
N ALA A 57 -2.02 -19.67 20.52
CA ALA A 57 -3.04 -18.78 19.96
C ALA A 57 -2.64 -18.29 18.55
N LEU A 58 -1.37 -17.92 18.35
CA LEU A 58 -0.88 -17.49 17.05
C LEU A 58 -0.92 -18.63 16.03
N ARG A 59 -0.44 -19.82 16.39
CA ARG A 59 -0.53 -21.02 15.52
C ARG A 59 -1.96 -21.28 15.09
N LYS A 60 -2.86 -21.34 16.07
CA LYS A 60 -4.28 -21.61 15.82
C LYS A 60 -4.88 -20.62 14.82
N VAL A 61 -4.62 -19.33 14.97
CA VAL A 61 -5.15 -18.31 14.04
C VAL A 61 -4.58 -18.50 12.63
N LEU A 62 -3.28 -18.75 12.49
CA LEU A 62 -2.66 -18.96 11.19
C LEU A 62 -3.20 -20.22 10.50
N ASP A 63 -3.38 -21.31 11.26
CA ASP A 63 -3.98 -22.55 10.77
C ASP A 63 -5.44 -22.34 10.36
N ASP A 64 -6.24 -21.66 11.19
CA ASP A 64 -7.67 -21.37 10.91
C ASP A 64 -7.84 -20.49 9.66
N LEU A 65 -6.91 -19.57 9.41
CA LEU A 65 -6.89 -18.73 8.21
C LEU A 65 -6.28 -19.42 6.99
N GLY A 66 -5.70 -20.61 7.15
CA GLY A 66 -5.07 -21.37 6.08
C GLY A 66 -3.79 -20.70 5.52
N ILE A 67 -3.05 -20.01 6.38
CA ILE A 67 -1.83 -19.31 6.02
C ILE A 67 -0.64 -20.26 6.15
N ASP A 68 0.11 -20.43 5.07
CA ASP A 68 1.38 -21.14 5.10
C ASP A 68 2.44 -20.34 5.84
N TYR A 69 3.07 -20.92 6.86
CA TYR A 69 4.14 -20.28 7.63
C TYR A 69 5.23 -21.27 8.02
N THR A 70 6.40 -20.74 8.36
CA THR A 70 7.52 -21.49 8.95
C THR A 70 7.73 -21.05 10.38
N GLU A 71 8.09 -22.00 11.28
CA GLU A 71 8.45 -21.68 12.66
C GLU A 71 9.96 -21.48 12.78
N GLU A 72 10.36 -20.41 13.45
CA GLU A 72 11.76 -20.13 13.78
C GLU A 72 11.91 -20.02 15.31
N ILE A 73 12.52 -21.06 15.91
CA ILE A 73 12.76 -21.16 17.35
C ILE A 73 13.97 -20.29 17.73
N GLY A 74 13.83 -19.52 18.79
CA GLY A 74 14.90 -18.64 19.25
C GLY A 74 14.85 -17.21 18.66
N GLU A 75 13.96 -16.97 17.68
CA GLU A 75 13.87 -15.69 16.96
C GLU A 75 12.75 -14.77 17.47
N ALA A 76 11.97 -15.20 18.48
CA ALA A 76 10.98 -14.35 19.14
C ALA A 76 11.63 -13.12 19.79
N ALA A 77 10.83 -12.08 19.99
CA ALA A 77 11.20 -10.96 20.84
C ALA A 77 11.25 -11.44 22.33
N PHE A 78 12.03 -10.77 23.16
CA PHE A 78 12.14 -11.16 24.58
C PHE A 78 10.80 -11.05 25.33
N TYR A 79 9.86 -10.28 24.80
CA TYR A 79 8.57 -9.96 25.40
C TYR A 79 7.40 -10.77 24.86
N GLY A 80 7.60 -11.56 23.82
CA GLY A 80 6.54 -12.40 23.23
C GLY A 80 6.83 -12.91 21.82
N PRO A 81 5.98 -13.84 21.34
CA PRO A 81 6.08 -14.38 19.99
C PRO A 81 5.64 -13.36 18.96
N LYS A 82 6.07 -13.54 17.71
CA LYS A 82 5.75 -12.63 16.61
C LYS A 82 5.54 -13.37 15.29
N LEU A 83 4.62 -12.84 14.49
CA LEU A 83 4.52 -13.15 13.07
C LEU A 83 5.23 -12.05 12.28
N ASP A 84 6.21 -12.44 11.48
CA ASP A 84 6.86 -11.60 10.50
C ASP A 84 6.43 -12.02 9.10
N VAL A 85 6.11 -11.05 8.25
CA VAL A 85 5.89 -11.29 6.82
C VAL A 85 7.04 -10.68 6.05
N ASN A 86 7.84 -11.56 5.49
CA ASN A 86 9.03 -11.21 4.73
C ASN A 86 8.69 -11.13 3.26
N VAL A 87 9.09 -10.04 2.61
CA VAL A 87 8.95 -9.85 1.16
C VAL A 87 10.30 -9.98 0.48
N LYS A 88 10.27 -10.46 -0.75
CA LYS A 88 11.44 -10.53 -1.60
C LYS A 88 11.29 -9.50 -2.72
N PRO A 89 11.95 -8.34 -2.62
CA PRO A 89 11.90 -7.33 -3.66
C PRO A 89 12.56 -7.82 -4.94
N ALA A 90 12.25 -7.17 -6.07
CA ALA A 90 12.84 -7.48 -7.38
C ALA A 90 14.37 -7.36 -7.37
N ILE A 91 14.91 -6.50 -6.53
CA ILE A 91 16.37 -6.29 -6.35
C ILE A 91 16.67 -6.32 -4.85
N GLY A 92 17.60 -7.19 -4.44
CA GLY A 92 18.07 -7.23 -3.07
C GLY A 92 17.72 -8.49 -2.30
N ASN A 93 17.88 -8.41 -0.97
CA ASN A 93 17.62 -9.52 -0.07
C ASN A 93 16.20 -9.43 0.52
N GLU A 94 15.68 -10.59 0.88
CA GLU A 94 14.44 -10.70 1.67
C GLU A 94 14.53 -9.86 2.94
N TYR A 95 13.44 -9.18 3.31
CA TYR A 95 13.34 -8.44 4.56
C TYR A 95 11.91 -8.40 5.07
N THR A 96 11.75 -8.19 6.38
CA THR A 96 10.45 -8.09 7.02
C THR A 96 9.76 -6.78 6.62
N LEU A 97 8.59 -6.89 5.99
CA LEU A 97 7.73 -5.77 5.66
C LEU A 97 6.67 -5.57 6.73
N SER A 98 5.94 -6.63 7.09
CA SER A 98 4.91 -6.58 8.13
C SER A 98 5.35 -7.38 9.34
N THR A 99 4.93 -6.93 10.52
CA THR A 99 5.13 -7.68 11.77
C THR A 99 3.91 -7.51 12.67
N CYS A 100 3.58 -8.58 13.39
CA CYS A 100 2.57 -8.59 14.43
C CYS A 100 3.13 -9.32 15.64
N GLN A 101 3.32 -8.62 16.77
CA GLN A 101 4.07 -9.08 17.93
C GLN A 101 3.21 -9.00 19.18
N LEU A 102 3.04 -10.12 19.87
CA LEU A 102 2.43 -10.13 21.19
C LEU A 102 3.43 -9.67 22.25
N ASP A 103 2.94 -8.93 23.22
CA ASP A 103 3.72 -8.39 24.33
C ASP A 103 2.91 -8.49 25.63
N PHE A 104 3.35 -9.34 26.50
CA PHE A 104 2.80 -9.50 27.84
C PHE A 104 3.81 -9.10 28.94
N CYS A 105 5.02 -8.78 28.57
CA CYS A 105 6.12 -8.40 29.46
C CYS A 105 6.12 -6.88 29.76
N LEU A 106 6.06 -6.03 28.73
CA LEU A 106 6.13 -4.58 28.94
C LEU A 106 4.91 -4.02 29.70
N PRO A 107 3.67 -4.48 29.46
CA PRO A 107 2.53 -4.06 30.27
C PRO A 107 2.72 -4.31 31.77
N GLU A 108 3.30 -5.44 32.13
CA GLU A 108 3.62 -5.75 33.55
C GLU A 108 4.72 -4.80 34.06
N LYS A 109 5.83 -4.65 33.36
CA LYS A 109 6.94 -3.77 33.74
C LYS A 109 6.54 -2.30 33.88
N PHE A 110 5.60 -1.84 33.07
CA PHE A 110 5.05 -0.49 33.16
C PHE A 110 3.85 -0.36 34.10
N ASN A 111 3.43 -1.45 34.78
CA ASN A 111 2.26 -1.49 35.66
C ASN A 111 0.99 -1.00 34.95
N LEU A 112 0.81 -1.34 33.66
CA LEU A 112 -0.40 -1.04 32.94
C LEU A 112 -1.55 -1.89 33.50
N THR A 113 -2.68 -1.26 33.73
CA THR A 113 -3.85 -1.98 34.26
C THR A 113 -5.13 -1.53 33.57
N TYR A 114 -6.11 -2.43 33.47
CA TYR A 114 -7.47 -2.14 33.09
C TYR A 114 -8.42 -2.70 34.19
N ILE A 115 -9.65 -2.20 34.20
CA ILE A 115 -10.70 -2.72 35.05
C ILE A 115 -11.47 -3.77 34.26
N ASP A 116 -11.42 -5.02 34.74
CA ASP A 116 -12.14 -6.12 34.10
C ASP A 116 -13.64 -6.12 34.53
N LYS A 117 -14.41 -6.97 33.82
CA LYS A 117 -15.87 -7.09 34.03
C LYS A 117 -16.25 -7.45 35.47
N ASP A 118 -15.36 -8.09 36.20
CA ASP A 118 -15.52 -8.44 37.64
C ASP A 118 -15.15 -7.29 38.58
N GLY A 119 -14.76 -6.12 38.03
CA GLY A 119 -14.33 -4.95 38.80
C GLY A 119 -12.90 -5.02 39.33
N THR A 120 -12.15 -6.06 39.01
CA THR A 120 -10.74 -6.20 39.44
C THR A 120 -9.79 -5.52 38.44
N LYS A 121 -8.62 -5.11 38.94
CA LYS A 121 -7.53 -4.63 38.08
C LYS A 121 -6.76 -5.81 37.51
N LYS A 122 -6.58 -5.83 36.18
CA LYS A 122 -5.78 -6.83 35.48
C LYS A 122 -4.76 -6.16 34.58
N THR A 123 -3.65 -6.86 34.28
CA THR A 123 -2.64 -6.43 33.30
C THR A 123 -3.11 -6.76 31.88
N PRO A 124 -3.11 -5.82 30.95
CA PRO A 124 -3.48 -6.09 29.56
C PRO A 124 -2.35 -6.81 28.81
N VAL A 125 -2.71 -7.45 27.69
CA VAL A 125 -1.77 -7.85 26.65
C VAL A 125 -1.71 -6.75 25.60
N VAL A 126 -0.53 -6.48 25.06
CA VAL A 126 -0.32 -5.52 23.97
C VAL A 126 -0.01 -6.27 22.67
N LEU A 127 -0.57 -5.79 21.57
CA LEU A 127 -0.27 -6.27 20.24
C LEU A 127 0.39 -5.15 19.46
N HIS A 128 1.70 -5.26 19.24
CA HIS A 128 2.43 -4.34 18.38
C HIS A 128 2.25 -4.75 16.93
N ARG A 129 2.00 -3.80 16.04
CA ARG A 129 1.85 -4.10 14.62
C ARG A 129 2.50 -3.06 13.74
N ALA A 130 3.06 -3.52 12.63
CA ALA A 130 3.43 -2.71 11.49
C ALA A 130 2.96 -3.43 10.23
N ILE A 131 2.07 -2.79 9.45
CA ILE A 131 1.48 -3.43 8.25
C ILE A 131 2.43 -3.29 7.06
N LEU A 132 3.03 -2.13 6.86
CA LEU A 132 3.92 -1.82 5.74
C LEU A 132 5.33 -1.38 6.22
N GLY A 133 5.69 -1.71 7.44
CA GLY A 133 6.95 -1.31 8.04
C GLY A 133 7.06 0.21 8.22
N SER A 134 8.19 0.81 7.87
CA SER A 134 8.36 2.26 7.83
C SER A 134 7.99 2.82 6.46
N LEU A 135 7.54 4.08 6.42
CA LEU A 135 7.17 4.76 5.18
C LEU A 135 8.30 4.75 4.14
N ASP A 136 9.52 5.10 4.56
CA ASP A 136 10.69 5.15 3.66
C ASP A 136 10.99 3.79 3.03
N ARG A 137 10.95 2.72 3.84
CA ARG A 137 11.22 1.35 3.38
C ARG A 137 10.14 0.88 2.43
N PHE A 138 8.89 1.16 2.73
CA PHE A 138 7.77 0.79 1.88
C PHE A 138 7.76 1.56 0.56
N MET A 139 8.07 2.86 0.58
CA MET A 139 8.22 3.65 -0.65
C MET A 139 9.34 3.09 -1.53
N ALA A 140 10.49 2.73 -0.96
CA ALA A 140 11.56 2.09 -1.71
C ALA A 140 11.08 0.78 -2.37
N TYR A 141 10.39 -0.07 -1.61
CA TYR A 141 9.81 -1.31 -2.12
C TYR A 141 8.88 -1.08 -3.32
N ILE A 142 7.90 -0.19 -3.18
CA ILE A 142 6.93 0.08 -4.25
C ILE A 142 7.62 0.67 -5.49
N LEU A 143 8.59 1.57 -5.32
CA LEU A 143 9.33 2.13 -6.43
C LEU A 143 10.18 1.09 -7.17
N GLU A 144 10.73 0.12 -6.46
CA GLU A 144 11.45 -1.01 -7.08
C GLU A 144 10.50 -1.92 -7.85
N GLU A 145 9.42 -2.38 -7.22
CA GLU A 145 8.45 -3.29 -7.82
C GLU A 145 7.78 -2.71 -9.07
N THR A 146 7.42 -1.44 -9.01
CA THR A 146 6.80 -0.73 -10.15
C THR A 146 7.81 -0.12 -11.12
N LYS A 147 9.10 -0.18 -10.81
CA LYS A 147 10.16 0.57 -11.53
C LYS A 147 9.83 2.07 -11.60
N GLY A 148 9.13 2.59 -10.58
CA GLY A 148 8.63 3.96 -10.51
C GLY A 148 7.39 4.25 -11.39
N ASN A 149 6.81 3.25 -12.05
CA ASN A 149 5.57 3.38 -12.81
C ASN A 149 4.39 3.09 -11.89
N LEU A 150 4.06 4.04 -11.04
CA LEU A 150 3.06 3.87 -10.00
C LEU A 150 1.65 3.67 -10.60
N PRO A 151 0.80 2.83 -9.98
CA PRO A 151 -0.61 2.75 -10.37
C PRO A 151 -1.32 4.08 -10.13
N LEU A 152 -2.41 4.32 -10.86
CA LEU A 152 -3.11 5.60 -10.89
C LEU A 152 -3.43 6.15 -9.49
N TRP A 153 -3.94 5.32 -8.59
CA TRP A 153 -4.34 5.73 -7.25
C TRP A 153 -3.17 6.18 -6.35
N LEU A 154 -1.92 5.74 -6.63
CA LEU A 154 -0.69 6.13 -5.94
C LEU A 154 0.09 7.24 -6.64
N ALA A 155 -0.13 7.46 -7.94
CA ALA A 155 0.66 8.41 -8.70
C ALA A 155 0.49 9.85 -8.18
N PRO A 156 1.58 10.59 -7.89
CA PRO A 156 1.50 12.00 -7.45
C PRO A 156 0.81 12.89 -8.48
N VAL A 157 1.08 12.67 -9.76
CA VAL A 157 0.41 13.25 -10.91
C VAL A 157 -0.28 12.11 -11.64
N GLN A 158 -1.61 12.13 -11.66
CA GLN A 158 -2.42 11.07 -12.26
C GLN A 158 -2.64 11.26 -13.75
N ALA A 159 -2.76 12.51 -14.16
CA ALA A 159 -2.92 12.88 -15.55
C ALA A 159 -2.16 14.17 -15.87
N ARG A 160 -1.63 14.27 -17.09
CA ARG A 160 -1.02 15.51 -17.59
C ARG A 160 -1.70 15.93 -18.87
N ILE A 161 -2.25 17.15 -18.88
CA ILE A 161 -2.84 17.79 -20.04
C ILE A 161 -1.74 18.43 -20.86
N ILE A 162 -1.70 18.13 -22.17
CA ILE A 162 -0.70 18.62 -23.10
C ILE A 162 -1.44 19.21 -24.31
N PRO A 163 -1.71 20.52 -24.34
CA PRO A 163 -2.27 21.19 -25.52
C PRO A 163 -1.31 21.09 -26.69
N VAL A 164 -1.80 20.77 -27.89
CA VAL A 164 -0.92 20.66 -29.09
C VAL A 164 -0.28 21.99 -29.48
N LYS A 165 -0.95 23.11 -29.17
CA LYS A 165 -0.47 24.48 -29.41
C LYS A 165 -0.84 25.37 -28.21
N ASN A 166 0.14 25.94 -27.55
CA ASN A 166 -0.08 26.80 -26.38
C ASN A 166 -0.53 28.23 -26.75
N GLU A 167 -0.38 28.64 -28.03
CA GLU A 167 -0.79 29.96 -28.47
C GLU A 167 -2.26 30.02 -28.95
N ASP A 168 -2.97 28.91 -28.95
CA ASP A 168 -4.38 28.81 -29.35
C ASP A 168 -5.27 29.09 -28.11
N GLU A 169 -5.93 30.24 -28.09
CA GLU A 169 -6.73 30.71 -26.96
C GLU A 169 -7.90 29.78 -26.63
N GLU A 170 -8.61 29.23 -27.63
CA GLU A 170 -9.75 28.32 -27.42
C GLU A 170 -9.26 26.99 -26.84
N LEU A 171 -8.13 26.49 -27.32
CA LEU A 171 -7.53 25.27 -26.83
C LEU A 171 -7.03 25.42 -25.38
N ASN A 172 -6.43 26.55 -25.07
CA ASN A 172 -6.01 26.86 -23.71
C ASN A 172 -7.20 26.99 -22.76
N ALA A 173 -8.26 27.68 -23.16
CA ALA A 173 -9.47 27.81 -22.35
C ALA A 173 -10.06 26.43 -22.04
N TYR A 174 -10.19 25.56 -23.02
CA TYR A 174 -10.68 24.17 -22.83
C TYR A 174 -9.74 23.34 -21.96
N SER A 175 -8.42 23.49 -22.13
CA SER A 175 -7.43 22.78 -21.32
C SER A 175 -7.53 23.14 -19.85
N HIS A 176 -7.72 24.41 -19.53
CA HIS A 176 -7.95 24.88 -18.15
C HIS A 176 -9.34 24.49 -17.61
N GLU A 177 -10.39 24.49 -18.45
CA GLU A 177 -11.70 23.95 -18.08
C GLU A 177 -11.57 22.49 -17.66
N LEU A 178 -10.87 21.66 -18.47
CA LEU A 178 -10.66 20.26 -18.15
C LEU A 178 -9.79 20.06 -16.92
N LEU A 179 -8.74 20.89 -16.72
CA LEU A 179 -7.91 20.88 -15.53
C LEU A 179 -8.79 21.07 -14.28
N ASN A 180 -9.58 22.17 -14.26
CA ASN A 180 -10.45 22.47 -13.13
C ASN A 180 -11.50 21.38 -12.91
N TYR A 181 -12.11 20.88 -13.99
CA TYR A 181 -13.10 19.79 -13.92
C TYR A 181 -12.53 18.51 -13.28
N LEU A 182 -11.31 18.14 -13.61
CA LEU A 182 -10.65 16.95 -13.04
C LEU A 182 -10.21 17.20 -11.59
N ASP A 183 -9.64 18.38 -11.28
CA ASP A 183 -9.19 18.76 -9.95
C ASP A 183 -10.35 18.85 -8.95
N GLU A 184 -11.46 19.47 -9.33
CA GLU A 184 -12.71 19.52 -8.53
C GLU A 184 -13.31 18.13 -8.25
N ASN A 185 -12.88 17.13 -9.00
CA ASN A 185 -13.26 15.72 -8.84
C ASN A 185 -12.17 14.86 -8.20
N ASP A 186 -11.23 15.46 -7.46
CA ASP A 186 -10.15 14.81 -6.73
C ASP A 186 -9.13 14.04 -7.60
N ILE A 187 -8.98 14.42 -8.88
CA ILE A 187 -7.94 13.89 -9.75
C ILE A 187 -6.72 14.82 -9.69
N ARG A 188 -5.56 14.29 -9.32
CA ARG A 188 -4.28 15.02 -9.31
C ARG A 188 -3.79 15.21 -10.74
N VAL A 189 -4.10 16.34 -11.32
CA VAL A 189 -3.86 16.69 -12.73
C VAL A 189 -2.97 17.91 -12.85
N GLU A 190 -2.11 17.91 -13.87
CA GLU A 190 -1.26 19.05 -14.24
C GLU A 190 -1.44 19.39 -15.71
N ILE A 191 -1.14 20.62 -16.09
CA ILE A 191 -1.09 21.07 -17.48
C ILE A 191 0.34 21.45 -17.87
N ASP A 192 0.80 21.00 -19.02
CA ASP A 192 2.12 21.34 -19.57
C ASP A 192 1.99 22.48 -20.59
N GLU A 193 2.24 23.70 -20.14
CA GLU A 193 2.20 24.94 -20.94
C GLU A 193 3.59 25.42 -21.37
N ARG A 194 4.62 24.59 -21.20
CA ARG A 194 5.97 24.99 -21.60
C ARG A 194 6.04 25.34 -23.09
N ALA A 195 6.80 26.38 -23.42
CA ALA A 195 7.05 26.82 -24.80
C ALA A 195 8.00 25.85 -25.54
N GLU A 196 7.59 24.56 -25.58
CA GLU A 196 8.34 23.45 -26.15
C GLU A 196 7.51 22.69 -27.20
N LYS A 197 8.18 21.99 -28.11
CA LYS A 197 7.48 21.16 -29.08
C LYS A 197 6.66 20.06 -28.43
N LEU A 198 5.48 19.77 -29.00
CA LEU A 198 4.59 18.71 -28.50
C LEU A 198 5.33 17.40 -28.20
N GLY A 199 6.17 16.92 -29.13
CA GLY A 199 6.93 15.68 -28.95
C GLY A 199 7.89 15.70 -27.75
N TYR A 200 8.46 16.86 -27.42
CA TYR A 200 9.31 17.01 -26.24
C TYR A 200 8.47 16.93 -24.96
N ARG A 201 7.33 17.62 -24.89
CA ARG A 201 6.42 17.60 -23.73
C ARG A 201 5.85 16.20 -23.47
N VAL A 202 5.42 15.51 -24.54
CA VAL A 202 4.97 14.12 -24.45
C VAL A 202 6.09 13.21 -23.94
N ARG A 203 7.32 13.36 -24.47
CA ARG A 203 8.45 12.56 -23.99
C ARG A 203 8.79 12.86 -22.54
N ALA A 204 8.75 14.12 -22.10
CA ALA A 204 8.99 14.47 -20.70
C ALA A 204 8.00 13.79 -19.76
N ALA A 205 6.70 13.84 -20.07
CA ALA A 205 5.67 13.17 -19.29
C ALA A 205 5.83 11.63 -19.28
N GLN A 206 6.30 11.04 -20.39
CA GLN A 206 6.65 9.61 -20.42
C GLN A 206 7.87 9.27 -19.53
N VAL A 207 8.90 10.12 -19.51
CA VAL A 207 10.06 9.94 -18.62
C VAL A 207 9.69 10.07 -17.15
N GLU A 208 8.77 10.99 -16.84
CA GLU A 208 8.22 11.18 -15.50
C GLU A 208 7.21 10.09 -15.09
N LYS A 209 6.86 9.20 -16.02
CA LYS A 209 5.95 8.06 -15.82
C LYS A 209 4.54 8.47 -15.34
N VAL A 210 4.04 9.58 -15.90
CA VAL A 210 2.67 10.01 -15.65
C VAL A 210 1.70 8.98 -16.26
N PRO A 211 0.75 8.42 -15.47
CA PRO A 211 -0.12 7.34 -15.93
C PRO A 211 -0.95 7.69 -17.17
N TYR A 212 -1.56 8.87 -17.18
CA TYR A 212 -2.41 9.35 -18.29
C TYR A 212 -1.86 10.62 -18.92
N LEU A 213 -1.57 10.58 -20.22
CA LEU A 213 -1.22 11.74 -21.03
C LEU A 213 -2.45 12.16 -21.83
N ILE A 214 -2.99 13.32 -21.53
CA ILE A 214 -4.14 13.91 -22.21
C ILE A 214 -3.60 14.87 -23.28
N ILE A 215 -3.85 14.55 -24.56
CA ILE A 215 -3.39 15.35 -25.69
C ILE A 215 -4.60 16.03 -26.31
N LEU A 216 -4.66 17.35 -26.21
CA LEU A 216 -5.81 18.13 -26.68
C LEU A 216 -5.45 18.92 -27.93
N GLY A 217 -6.32 18.84 -28.93
CA GLY A 217 -6.29 19.60 -30.16
C GLY A 217 -7.65 20.22 -30.47
N LYS A 218 -7.80 20.79 -31.66
CA LYS A 218 -9.04 21.48 -32.05
C LYS A 218 -10.27 20.56 -32.14
N ASN A 219 -10.07 19.26 -32.40
CA ASN A 219 -11.16 18.31 -32.48
C ASN A 219 -11.77 18.08 -31.08
N GLU A 220 -10.91 17.92 -30.09
CA GLU A 220 -11.32 17.71 -28.71
C GLU A 220 -12.10 18.94 -28.17
N VAL A 221 -11.64 20.16 -28.50
CA VAL A 221 -12.36 21.40 -28.17
C VAL A 221 -13.74 21.43 -28.80
N LYS A 222 -13.83 21.11 -30.10
CA LYS A 222 -15.09 21.15 -30.84
C LYS A 222 -16.11 20.14 -30.36
N ASP A 223 -15.61 18.91 -30.06
CA ASP A 223 -16.48 17.77 -29.79
C ASP A 223 -16.67 17.53 -28.26
N GLY A 224 -16.01 18.32 -27.38
CA GLY A 224 -16.07 18.22 -25.94
C GLY A 224 -15.48 16.89 -25.42
N THR A 225 -14.46 16.37 -26.10
CA THR A 225 -13.86 15.06 -25.83
C THR A 225 -12.45 15.15 -25.24
N VAL A 226 -11.96 14.04 -24.72
CA VAL A 226 -10.61 13.87 -24.21
C VAL A 226 -9.90 12.78 -24.99
N SER A 227 -8.78 13.13 -25.62
CA SER A 227 -7.88 12.15 -26.23
C SER A 227 -6.75 11.85 -25.27
N TYR A 228 -6.64 10.60 -24.82
CA TYR A 228 -5.62 10.20 -23.86
C TYR A 228 -4.79 9.02 -24.34
N ARG A 229 -3.60 8.89 -23.76
CA ARG A 229 -2.67 7.79 -23.96
C ARG A 229 -2.17 7.31 -22.59
N LEU A 230 -2.12 6.00 -22.38
CA LEU A 230 -1.50 5.41 -21.19
C LEU A 230 0.03 5.50 -21.26
N HIS A 231 0.67 5.58 -20.08
CA HIS A 231 2.12 5.47 -20.01
C HIS A 231 2.60 4.17 -20.66
N GLY A 232 3.67 4.26 -21.48
CA GLY A 232 4.23 3.10 -22.18
C GLY A 232 3.49 2.67 -23.44
N GLU A 233 2.30 3.22 -23.72
CA GLU A 233 1.51 2.89 -24.90
C GLU A 233 1.66 3.94 -26.01
N GLN A 234 1.45 3.50 -27.27
CA GLN A 234 1.42 4.39 -28.43
C GLN A 234 -0.01 4.72 -28.87
N ALA A 235 -0.97 3.88 -28.53
CA ALA A 235 -2.37 4.05 -28.87
C ALA A 235 -2.97 5.27 -28.16
N THR A 236 -3.81 6.01 -28.88
CA THR A 236 -4.59 7.13 -28.35
C THR A 236 -6.06 6.74 -28.38
N THR A 237 -6.76 6.94 -27.28
CA THR A 237 -8.20 6.72 -27.15
C THR A 237 -8.89 8.06 -26.96
N THR A 238 -10.03 8.26 -27.61
CA THR A 238 -10.83 9.48 -27.48
C THR A 238 -12.21 9.12 -26.93
N VAL A 239 -12.61 9.81 -25.85
CA VAL A 239 -13.89 9.60 -25.17
C VAL A 239 -14.48 10.94 -24.71
N PRO A 240 -15.78 11.00 -24.39
CA PRO A 240 -16.37 12.14 -23.68
C PRO A 240 -15.67 12.42 -22.35
N LYS A 241 -15.59 13.69 -21.91
CA LYS A 241 -14.89 14.05 -20.66
C LYS A 241 -15.50 13.40 -19.42
N GLU A 242 -16.82 13.19 -19.40
CA GLU A 242 -17.54 12.53 -18.32
C GLU A 242 -17.19 11.02 -18.23
N GLU A 243 -17.06 10.37 -19.37
CA GLU A 243 -16.65 8.96 -19.46
C GLU A 243 -15.19 8.79 -18.99
N PHE A 244 -14.31 9.71 -19.40
CA PHE A 244 -12.93 9.73 -18.94
C PHE A 244 -12.83 9.85 -17.41
N LEU A 245 -13.56 10.80 -16.82
CA LEU A 245 -13.60 10.97 -15.37
C LEU A 245 -14.15 9.71 -14.65
N ALA A 246 -15.23 9.13 -15.16
CA ALA A 246 -15.82 7.93 -14.58
C ALA A 246 -14.82 6.75 -14.60
N MET A 247 -14.07 6.59 -15.69
CA MET A 247 -13.01 5.58 -15.83
C MET A 247 -11.89 5.79 -14.81
N LEU A 248 -11.39 7.03 -14.63
CA LEU A 248 -10.36 7.32 -13.64
C LEU A 248 -10.84 7.04 -12.22
N LYS A 249 -12.06 7.45 -11.88
CA LYS A 249 -12.65 7.20 -10.55
C LYS A 249 -12.82 5.70 -10.27
N ASP A 250 -13.26 4.93 -11.25
CA ASP A 250 -13.36 3.46 -11.11
C ASP A 250 -11.98 2.83 -10.88
N GLU A 251 -10.98 3.21 -11.67
CA GLU A 251 -9.61 2.70 -11.52
C GLU A 251 -9.01 3.04 -10.15
N ILE A 252 -9.26 4.25 -9.64
CA ILE A 252 -8.81 4.69 -8.32
C ILE A 252 -9.55 3.91 -7.21
N ALA A 253 -10.88 3.81 -7.29
CA ALA A 253 -11.70 3.16 -6.28
C ALA A 253 -11.41 1.65 -6.18
N THR A 254 -11.15 1.00 -7.30
CA THR A 254 -10.82 -0.42 -7.39
C THR A 254 -9.34 -0.71 -7.16
N LYS A 255 -8.50 0.33 -6.95
CA LYS A 255 -7.05 0.24 -6.79
C LYS A 255 -6.39 -0.58 -7.90
N LYS A 256 -6.90 -0.44 -9.11
CA LYS A 256 -6.46 -1.22 -10.25
C LYS A 256 -4.99 -0.97 -10.54
N ILE A 257 -4.25 -2.06 -10.75
CA ILE A 257 -2.85 -2.01 -11.15
C ILE A 257 -2.80 -2.28 -12.65
N ASN A 258 -2.33 -1.29 -13.41
CA ASN A 258 -2.16 -1.45 -14.85
C ASN A 258 -1.03 -2.46 -15.10
N PRO A 259 -1.24 -3.54 -15.87
CA PRO A 259 -0.19 -4.50 -16.21
C PRO A 259 1.04 -3.87 -16.88
N ALA A 260 0.89 -2.72 -17.55
CA ALA A 260 2.02 -1.97 -18.10
C ALA A 260 2.90 -1.33 -17.01
N ALA A 261 2.37 -1.15 -15.80
CA ALA A 261 3.13 -0.66 -14.64
C ALA A 261 4.10 -1.70 -14.09
N LEU A 262 3.82 -2.99 -14.31
CA LEU A 262 4.61 -4.11 -13.79
C LEU A 262 5.66 -4.65 -14.78
N LYS A 263 5.74 -4.09 -15.98
CA LYS A 263 6.71 -4.46 -17.04
C LYS A 263 7.85 -3.47 -17.10
#